data_ce84ab672bb24045ff07a801e09a13d2
#
_entry.id   ce84ab672bb24045ff07a801e09a13d2
#
_cell.length_a   1.000
_cell.length_b   1.000
_cell.length_c   1.000
_cell.angle_alpha   90.00
_cell.angle_beta   90.00
_cell.angle_gamma   90.00
#
_symmetry.space_group_name_H-M   'P 1'
#
loop_
_entity.id
_entity.type
_entity.pdbx_description
1 polymer ?
#
loop_
_entity_poly.entity_id
_entity_poly.type
_entity_poly.pdbx_seq_one_letter_code
_entity_poly.pdbx_strand_id
1 'polypeptide(L)'
;MLLYQYSLKITIAFYCLILLIFLKEGIKLSKVLGIIAEYNPFHNGHLYHFESSKKLTKTDYTVAIISGNFTQRGSTSIIDKWSKTKMTLENGIDLVIELPVLYSISSAENFADGAIKILNSLGIIDYLSFGSETSDIDILKNISEILYNEPNGYKKLLKKELDKGLSFPKARENALLGYIKNSSNDIKFDIGKYTNIISSPNNILGIEYLKALKKYQSNIKPICIERTGTNYNSTDISTKNSFANDSIINKLTAIGSATAIRELIKLKNYETIKDLVPSSSYSILIDCLNDGCIVPDLNVFEKEIFYILRKMAVEEIANLPDVSEGLEFSIKKAANSYNNIDDFLNIVKSKRYTVTRLQRILLYALLDISKKDIELSKRIEKPYVRILGFNENGKKLVSQIALNHPEITLITSVKKFVDSNSNKDLQIMFAKDVFATDVYSLGFENNSLGNLDFKNGIIKYKK
;
A
#
# COMPACT_ATOMS: atom_id res chain seq x y z
N MET A 1 40.90 40.65 14.88
CA MET A 1 40.87 39.37 15.63
C MET A 1 39.94 39.40 16.83
N LEU A 2 40.00 40.39 17.73
CA LEU A 2 39.10 40.52 18.89
C LEU A 2 37.61 40.67 18.52
N LEU A 3 37.24 41.44 17.50
CA LEU A 3 35.86 41.63 17.05
C LEU A 3 35.24 40.32 16.50
N TYR A 4 36.02 39.45 15.85
CA TYR A 4 35.60 38.18 15.35
C TYR A 4 35.29 37.16 16.48
N GLN A 5 36.12 37.18 17.54
CA GLN A 5 35.89 36.36 18.74
C GLN A 5 34.65 36.79 19.53
N TYR A 6 34.36 38.10 19.58
CA TYR A 6 33.14 38.63 20.21
C TYR A 6 31.89 38.25 19.42
N SER A 7 31.92 38.38 18.10
CA SER A 7 30.80 37.97 17.22
C SER A 7 30.50 36.47 17.38
N LEU A 8 31.54 35.62 17.40
CA LEU A 8 31.37 34.18 17.56
C LEU A 8 30.77 33.78 18.92
N LYS A 9 31.21 34.47 20.00
CA LYS A 9 30.66 34.27 21.36
C LYS A 9 29.19 34.69 21.47
N ILE A 10 28.80 35.80 20.83
CA ILE A 10 27.41 36.27 20.79
C ILE A 10 26.54 35.28 19.99
N THR A 11 27.03 34.75 18.88
CA THR A 11 26.33 33.80 18.07
C THR A 11 26.12 32.46 18.81
N ILE A 12 27.17 31.99 19.51
CA ILE A 12 27.06 30.75 20.34
C ILE A 12 26.11 30.97 21.52
N ALA A 13 26.18 32.12 22.21
CA ALA A 13 25.27 32.44 23.30
C ALA A 13 23.81 32.54 22.84
N PHE A 14 23.58 33.11 21.65
CA PHE A 14 22.25 33.20 21.04
C PHE A 14 21.71 31.79 20.66
N TYR A 15 22.54 30.92 20.10
CA TYR A 15 22.15 29.51 19.84
C TYR A 15 21.90 28.75 21.15
N CYS A 16 22.74 28.93 22.17
CA CYS A 16 22.51 28.31 23.49
C CYS A 16 21.25 28.85 24.16
N LEU A 17 20.93 30.14 24.01
CA LEU A 17 19.71 30.75 24.56
C LEU A 17 18.47 30.23 23.82
N ILE A 18 18.52 30.11 22.50
CA ILE A 18 17.49 29.49 21.68
C ILE A 18 17.31 28.02 22.10
N LEU A 19 18.39 27.27 22.25
CA LEU A 19 18.34 25.88 22.71
C LEU A 19 17.75 25.77 24.13
N LEU A 20 18.09 26.68 25.04
CA LEU A 20 17.56 26.76 26.40
C LEU A 20 16.08 27.18 26.44
N ILE A 21 15.63 28.06 25.55
CA ILE A 21 14.22 28.42 25.38
C ILE A 21 13.47 27.18 24.84
N PHE A 22 14.01 26.50 23.86
CA PHE A 22 13.48 25.25 23.35
C PHE A 22 13.42 24.16 24.41
N LEU A 23 14.39 24.01 25.28
CA LEU A 23 14.42 23.08 26.41
C LEU A 23 13.49 23.50 27.58
N LYS A 24 13.25 24.79 27.79
CA LYS A 24 12.38 25.31 28.86
C LYS A 24 10.88 25.26 28.51
N GLU A 25 10.52 25.40 27.24
CA GLU A 25 9.13 25.30 26.80
C GLU A 25 8.65 23.88 26.66
N GLY A 26 9.48 22.85 27.00
CA GLY A 26 9.12 21.43 26.89
C GLY A 26 8.57 21.16 25.50
N ILE A 27 9.37 21.37 24.44
CA ILE A 27 8.94 21.03 23.08
C ILE A 27 8.56 19.57 23.10
N LYS A 28 7.29 19.33 23.19
CA LYS A 28 6.72 18.01 22.92
C LYS A 28 7.11 17.69 21.49
N LEU A 29 8.14 16.86 21.33
CA LEU A 29 8.53 16.36 20.01
C LEU A 29 7.28 15.82 19.36
N SER A 30 6.81 16.50 18.33
CA SER A 30 5.61 16.12 17.59
C SER A 30 5.83 14.74 17.00
N LYS A 31 4.96 13.77 17.30
CA LYS A 31 5.06 12.42 16.84
C LYS A 31 4.26 12.23 15.57
N VAL A 32 4.80 11.45 14.65
CA VAL A 32 4.21 11.20 13.33
C VAL A 32 3.85 9.71 13.17
N LEU A 33 2.60 9.47 12.81
CA LEU A 33 2.07 8.17 12.46
C LEU A 33 2.17 7.93 10.97
N GLY A 34 2.80 6.84 10.54
CA GLY A 34 2.77 6.33 9.17
C GLY A 34 1.70 5.26 9.01
N ILE A 35 0.95 5.32 7.92
CA ILE A 35 -0.03 4.31 7.51
C ILE A 35 0.25 3.93 6.06
N ILE A 36 0.17 2.63 5.74
CA ILE A 36 0.23 2.13 4.37
C ILE A 36 -1.13 1.53 4.05
N ALA A 37 -1.78 2.01 2.97
CA ALA A 37 -3.13 1.60 2.65
C ALA A 37 -3.42 1.62 1.14
N GLU A 38 -4.47 0.92 0.72
CA GLU A 38 -5.01 1.00 -0.63
C GLU A 38 -6.20 1.96 -0.72
N TYR A 39 -7.03 2.03 0.33
CA TYR A 39 -8.25 2.83 0.41
C TYR A 39 -9.14 2.70 -0.84
N ASN A 40 -9.66 1.50 -1.05
CA ASN A 40 -10.38 1.14 -2.26
C ASN A 40 -11.86 0.74 -2.01
N PRO A 41 -12.77 1.69 -1.64
CA PRO A 41 -12.54 3.07 -1.20
C PRO A 41 -12.17 3.19 0.29
N PHE A 42 -11.99 4.44 0.80
CA PHE A 42 -11.88 4.71 2.23
C PHE A 42 -13.24 4.46 2.91
N HIS A 43 -13.25 3.59 3.92
CA HIS A 43 -14.47 3.15 4.60
C HIS A 43 -14.34 3.19 6.12
N ASN A 44 -15.44 2.92 6.84
CA ASN A 44 -15.51 2.98 8.31
C ASN A 44 -14.42 2.14 9.01
N GLY A 45 -14.06 0.97 8.46
CA GLY A 45 -12.96 0.17 8.99
C GLY A 45 -11.59 0.86 8.89
N HIS A 46 -11.37 1.68 7.85
CA HIS A 46 -10.16 2.49 7.74
C HIS A 46 -10.17 3.67 8.73
N LEU A 47 -11.32 4.30 8.93
CA LEU A 47 -11.48 5.35 9.93
C LEU A 47 -11.24 4.80 11.34
N TYR A 48 -11.80 3.64 11.66
CA TYR A 48 -11.55 2.94 12.92
C TYR A 48 -10.05 2.67 13.15
N HIS A 49 -9.38 2.09 12.13
CA HIS A 49 -7.94 1.84 12.19
C HIS A 49 -7.14 3.12 12.45
N PHE A 50 -7.43 4.19 11.73
CA PHE A 50 -6.75 5.47 11.88
C PHE A 50 -6.96 6.08 13.28
N GLU A 51 -8.22 6.19 13.75
CA GLU A 51 -8.52 6.78 15.05
C GLU A 51 -7.94 5.95 16.20
N SER A 52 -8.03 4.61 16.14
CA SER A 52 -7.46 3.70 17.12
C SER A 52 -5.94 3.83 17.17
N SER A 53 -5.29 3.96 16.01
CA SER A 53 -3.84 4.16 15.91
C SER A 53 -3.40 5.47 16.56
N LYS A 54 -4.10 6.57 16.27
CA LYS A 54 -3.82 7.89 16.90
C LYS A 54 -4.02 7.85 18.42
N LYS A 55 -5.09 7.22 18.87
CA LYS A 55 -5.38 7.06 20.33
C LYS A 55 -4.27 6.28 21.03
N LEU A 56 -3.81 5.18 20.41
CA LEU A 56 -2.77 4.31 20.99
C LEU A 56 -1.39 4.99 21.01
N THR A 57 -1.02 5.66 19.92
CA THR A 57 0.32 6.27 19.76
C THR A 57 0.42 7.70 20.30
N LYS A 58 -0.71 8.36 20.50
CA LYS A 58 -0.80 9.78 20.86
C LYS A 58 0.03 10.66 19.90
N THR A 59 -0.06 10.38 18.61
CA THR A 59 0.64 11.11 17.56
C THR A 59 -0.09 12.39 17.20
N ASP A 60 0.68 13.41 16.84
CA ASP A 60 0.18 14.74 16.48
C ASP A 60 -0.17 14.80 14.99
N TYR A 61 0.62 14.12 14.15
CA TYR A 61 0.51 14.12 12.69
C TYR A 61 0.38 12.73 12.12
N THR A 62 -0.18 12.64 10.92
CA THR A 62 -0.35 11.35 10.19
C THR A 62 0.03 11.49 8.72
N VAL A 63 0.85 10.56 8.26
CA VAL A 63 1.23 10.39 6.86
C VAL A 63 0.65 9.08 6.35
N ALA A 64 -0.08 9.11 5.24
CA ALA A 64 -0.52 7.92 4.54
C ALA A 64 0.25 7.74 3.22
N ILE A 65 0.82 6.56 3.00
CA ILE A 65 1.23 6.11 1.66
C ILE A 65 0.10 5.28 1.10
N ILE A 66 -0.41 5.68 -0.07
CA ILE A 66 -1.55 4.99 -0.70
C ILE A 66 -1.19 4.47 -2.10
N SER A 67 -1.73 3.31 -2.46
CA SER A 67 -1.71 2.86 -3.85
C SER A 67 -2.37 3.90 -4.75
N GLY A 68 -1.81 4.12 -5.93
CA GLY A 68 -2.39 5.00 -6.94
C GLY A 68 -3.69 4.42 -7.52
N ASN A 69 -3.77 4.30 -8.84
CA ASN A 69 -4.97 3.86 -9.54
C ASN A 69 -5.14 2.33 -9.62
N PHE A 70 -4.11 1.56 -9.25
CA PHE A 70 -4.11 0.10 -9.23
C PHE A 70 -3.62 -0.44 -7.89
N THR A 71 -4.09 -1.61 -7.50
CA THR A 71 -3.90 -2.18 -6.18
C THR A 71 -3.02 -3.44 -6.18
N GLN A 72 -2.49 -3.80 -5.03
CA GLN A 72 -1.58 -4.93 -4.82
C GLN A 72 -2.17 -6.27 -5.28
N ARG A 73 -3.48 -6.42 -5.22
CA ARG A 73 -4.16 -7.64 -5.64
C ARG A 73 -4.34 -7.79 -7.15
N GLY A 74 -3.87 -6.81 -7.92
CA GLY A 74 -4.02 -6.82 -9.37
C GLY A 74 -5.41 -6.37 -9.82
N SER A 75 -6.03 -5.44 -9.10
CA SER A 75 -7.31 -4.82 -9.47
C SER A 75 -7.16 -3.32 -9.64
N THR A 76 -8.16 -2.71 -10.26
CA THR A 76 -8.33 -1.26 -10.29
C THR A 76 -8.67 -0.72 -8.91
N SER A 77 -8.31 0.53 -8.63
CA SER A 77 -8.98 1.32 -7.62
C SER A 77 -10.36 1.70 -8.14
N ILE A 78 -11.39 1.73 -7.27
CA ILE A 78 -12.77 2.07 -7.68
C ILE A 78 -12.90 3.53 -8.13
N ILE A 79 -12.07 4.40 -7.57
CA ILE A 79 -11.93 5.82 -7.88
C ILE A 79 -10.46 6.17 -8.09
N ASP A 80 -10.21 7.27 -8.79
CA ASP A 80 -8.86 7.74 -9.08
C ASP A 80 -8.10 8.17 -7.81
N LYS A 81 -6.78 8.31 -7.94
CA LYS A 81 -5.88 8.64 -6.83
C LYS A 81 -6.12 10.01 -6.21
N TRP A 82 -6.65 10.99 -6.95
CA TRP A 82 -6.95 12.33 -6.40
C TRP A 82 -8.22 12.31 -5.58
N SER A 83 -9.30 11.69 -6.08
CA SER A 83 -10.55 11.47 -5.34
C SER A 83 -10.29 10.69 -4.06
N LYS A 84 -9.44 9.65 -4.13
CA LYS A 84 -8.98 8.88 -2.99
C LYS A 84 -8.17 9.72 -1.99
N THR A 85 -7.31 10.60 -2.48
CA THR A 85 -6.55 11.56 -1.66
C THR A 85 -7.46 12.54 -0.95
N LYS A 86 -8.48 13.07 -1.65
CA LYS A 86 -9.48 13.95 -1.05
C LYS A 86 -10.22 13.25 0.08
N MET A 87 -10.73 12.02 -0.15
CA MET A 87 -11.34 11.21 0.91
C MET A 87 -10.41 11.04 2.13
N THR A 88 -9.13 10.77 1.88
CA THR A 88 -8.14 10.51 2.94
C THR A 88 -7.90 11.76 3.79
N LEU A 89 -7.75 12.93 3.17
CA LEU A 89 -7.55 14.20 3.86
C LEU A 89 -8.78 14.65 4.64
N GLU A 90 -9.98 14.49 4.06
CA GLU A 90 -11.26 14.84 4.72
C GLU A 90 -11.52 13.97 5.95
N ASN A 91 -10.97 12.77 6.00
CA ASN A 91 -11.06 11.88 7.15
C ASN A 91 -9.92 12.03 8.16
N GLY A 92 -9.13 13.12 8.07
CA GLY A 92 -8.23 13.56 9.14
C GLY A 92 -6.77 13.16 8.99
N ILE A 93 -6.35 12.57 7.89
CA ILE A 93 -4.95 12.32 7.57
C ILE A 93 -4.33 13.61 7.05
N ASP A 94 -3.07 13.91 7.45
CA ASP A 94 -2.46 15.21 7.20
C ASP A 94 -1.69 15.29 5.88
N LEU A 95 -1.01 14.20 5.50
CA LEU A 95 -0.17 14.12 4.30
C LEU A 95 -0.43 12.81 3.58
N VAL A 96 -0.67 12.87 2.27
CA VAL A 96 -0.91 11.71 1.39
C VAL A 96 0.17 11.64 0.32
N ILE A 97 0.84 10.49 0.27
CA ILE A 97 1.94 10.17 -0.65
C ILE A 97 1.49 9.01 -1.54
N GLU A 98 1.81 9.07 -2.84
CA GLU A 98 1.56 7.97 -3.77
C GLU A 98 2.63 6.87 -3.62
N LEU A 99 2.19 5.63 -3.51
CA LEU A 99 3.07 4.48 -3.68
C LEU A 99 3.26 4.23 -5.18
N PRO A 100 4.47 4.34 -5.72
CA PRO A 100 4.73 4.11 -7.15
C PRO A 100 4.16 2.79 -7.64
N VAL A 101 3.65 2.77 -8.89
CA VAL A 101 2.93 1.62 -9.45
C VAL A 101 3.75 0.34 -9.46
N LEU A 102 5.07 0.42 -9.68
CA LEU A 102 5.97 -0.74 -9.65
C LEU A 102 6.02 -1.42 -8.27
N TYR A 103 5.73 -0.70 -7.19
CA TYR A 103 5.54 -1.28 -5.85
C TYR A 103 4.09 -1.64 -5.61
N SER A 104 3.13 -0.76 -6.00
CA SER A 104 1.72 -0.92 -5.62
C SER A 104 1.05 -2.16 -6.22
N ILE A 105 1.46 -2.62 -7.39
CA ILE A 105 0.91 -3.82 -8.05
C ILE A 105 1.82 -5.05 -7.94
N SER A 106 2.74 -5.05 -7.01
CA SER A 106 3.71 -6.15 -6.82
C SER A 106 3.23 -7.20 -5.80
N SER A 107 4.07 -8.20 -5.56
CA SER A 107 3.89 -9.13 -4.45
C SER A 107 3.83 -8.39 -3.10
N ALA A 108 3.26 -9.02 -2.06
CA ALA A 108 3.21 -8.43 -0.72
C ALA A 108 4.58 -7.98 -0.22
N GLU A 109 5.63 -8.75 -0.51
CA GLU A 109 7.02 -8.40 -0.17
C GLU A 109 7.48 -7.12 -0.85
N ASN A 110 7.35 -7.00 -2.17
CA ASN A 110 7.80 -5.81 -2.91
C ASN A 110 6.93 -4.58 -2.59
N PHE A 111 5.63 -4.78 -2.36
CA PHE A 111 4.71 -3.74 -1.91
C PHE A 111 5.17 -3.16 -0.55
N ALA A 112 5.42 -4.04 0.41
CA ALA A 112 5.88 -3.66 1.73
C ALA A 112 7.27 -3.02 1.69
N ASP A 113 8.20 -3.61 0.93
CA ASP A 113 9.56 -3.09 0.75
C ASP A 113 9.56 -1.67 0.21
N GLY A 114 8.80 -1.40 -0.86
CA GLY A 114 8.71 -0.07 -1.47
C GLY A 114 8.07 0.96 -0.54
N ALA A 115 6.98 0.60 0.13
CA ALA A 115 6.28 1.49 1.05
C ALA A 115 7.14 1.83 2.27
N ILE A 116 7.81 0.85 2.89
CA ILE A 116 8.70 1.08 4.03
C ILE A 116 9.95 1.85 3.61
N LYS A 117 10.51 1.57 2.45
CA LYS A 117 11.65 2.33 1.90
C LYS A 117 11.32 3.82 1.81
N ILE A 118 10.12 4.16 1.30
CA ILE A 118 9.65 5.55 1.23
C ILE A 118 9.43 6.11 2.63
N LEU A 119 8.66 5.44 3.53
CA LEU A 119 8.42 5.95 4.88
C LEU A 119 9.71 6.17 5.66
N ASN A 120 10.64 5.23 5.57
CA ASN A 120 11.93 5.32 6.25
C ASN A 120 12.77 6.49 5.74
N SER A 121 12.73 6.76 4.40
CA SER A 121 13.45 7.87 3.82
C SER A 121 12.98 9.24 4.30
N LEU A 122 11.69 9.38 4.68
CA LEU A 122 11.16 10.66 5.19
C LEU A 122 11.84 11.14 6.47
N GLY A 123 12.40 10.23 7.29
CA GLY A 123 13.13 10.54 8.51
C GLY A 123 12.30 11.15 9.64
N ILE A 124 10.99 11.28 9.47
CA ILE A 124 10.07 11.94 10.42
C ILE A 124 9.03 11.00 11.03
N ILE A 125 8.99 9.73 10.63
CA ILE A 125 7.97 8.77 11.05
C ILE A 125 8.39 8.07 12.35
N ASP A 126 7.58 8.18 13.41
CA ASP A 126 7.83 7.51 14.69
C ASP A 126 7.18 6.14 14.78
N TYR A 127 5.96 6.02 14.24
CA TYR A 127 5.17 4.79 14.30
C TYR A 127 4.67 4.39 12.92
N LEU A 128 4.66 3.07 12.68
CA LEU A 128 3.93 2.47 11.54
C LEU A 128 2.74 1.71 12.09
N SER A 129 1.54 2.07 11.67
CA SER A 129 0.33 1.29 11.99
C SER A 129 -0.18 0.52 10.79
N PHE A 130 -0.58 -0.73 11.04
CA PHE A 130 -1.26 -1.57 10.06
C PHE A 130 -2.38 -2.39 10.72
N GLY A 131 -3.41 -2.72 9.95
CA GLY A 131 -4.47 -3.63 10.37
C GLY A 131 -3.99 -5.08 10.37
N SER A 132 -4.42 -5.87 11.35
CA SER A 132 -4.03 -7.28 11.51
C SER A 132 -5.24 -8.11 11.93
N GLU A 133 -5.26 -9.38 11.62
CA GLU A 133 -6.24 -10.33 12.16
C GLU A 133 -5.86 -10.82 13.57
N THR A 134 -4.74 -10.37 14.11
CA THR A 134 -4.32 -10.60 15.49
C THR A 134 -3.82 -9.34 16.14
N SER A 135 -4.13 -9.13 17.43
CA SER A 135 -3.56 -8.03 18.23
C SER A 135 -2.13 -8.32 18.71
N ASP A 136 -1.63 -9.55 18.54
CA ASP A 136 -0.34 -10.02 19.06
C ASP A 136 0.80 -9.69 18.08
N ILE A 137 1.33 -8.46 18.19
CA ILE A 137 2.42 -8.00 17.34
C ILE A 137 3.72 -8.79 17.54
N ASP A 138 3.94 -9.39 18.70
CA ASP A 138 5.18 -10.10 18.99
C ASP A 138 5.23 -11.45 18.25
N ILE A 139 4.09 -12.10 18.05
CA ILE A 139 4.00 -13.26 17.15
C ILE A 139 4.37 -12.87 15.73
N LEU A 140 3.84 -11.75 15.23
CA LEU A 140 4.16 -11.27 13.88
C LEU A 140 5.66 -10.92 13.74
N LYS A 141 6.26 -10.30 14.76
CA LYS A 141 7.71 -10.02 14.80
C LYS A 141 8.53 -11.32 14.78
N ASN A 142 8.17 -12.31 15.58
CA ASN A 142 8.87 -13.59 15.61
C ASN A 142 8.82 -14.30 14.25
N ILE A 143 7.67 -14.31 13.60
CA ILE A 143 7.51 -14.86 12.23
C ILE A 143 8.36 -14.07 11.24
N SER A 144 8.33 -12.73 11.30
CA SER A 144 9.11 -11.88 10.42
C SER A 144 10.62 -12.09 10.58
N GLU A 145 11.08 -12.35 11.81
CA GLU A 145 12.46 -12.65 12.13
C GLU A 145 12.94 -13.96 11.46
N ILE A 146 12.13 -15.02 11.55
CA ILE A 146 12.42 -16.30 10.90
C ILE A 146 12.51 -16.12 9.38
N LEU A 147 11.55 -15.37 8.79
CA LEU A 147 11.49 -15.13 7.36
C LEU A 147 12.61 -14.20 6.85
N TYR A 148 13.09 -13.29 7.68
CA TYR A 148 14.20 -12.40 7.33
C TYR A 148 15.55 -13.11 7.38
N ASN A 149 15.79 -13.86 8.46
CA ASN A 149 17.07 -14.55 8.68
C ASN A 149 17.19 -15.87 7.90
N GLU A 150 16.07 -16.46 7.53
CA GLU A 150 15.97 -17.76 6.85
C GLU A 150 16.94 -18.82 7.42
N PRO A 151 16.76 -19.25 8.68
CA PRO A 151 17.64 -20.25 9.31
C PRO A 151 17.72 -21.53 8.47
N ASN A 152 18.85 -22.23 8.53
CA ASN A 152 19.09 -23.46 7.75
C ASN A 152 17.98 -24.51 7.91
N GLY A 153 17.42 -24.66 9.13
CA GLY A 153 16.30 -25.56 9.40
C GLY A 153 15.04 -25.17 8.61
N TYR A 154 14.73 -23.88 8.55
CA TYR A 154 13.61 -23.34 7.77
C TYR A 154 13.84 -23.54 6.26
N LYS A 155 15.03 -23.21 5.73
CA LYS A 155 15.38 -23.40 4.31
C LYS A 155 15.22 -24.85 3.84
N LYS A 156 15.64 -25.82 4.67
CA LYS A 156 15.47 -27.25 4.36
C LYS A 156 14.01 -27.64 4.30
N LEU A 157 13.17 -27.15 5.22
CA LEU A 157 11.73 -27.43 5.23
C LEU A 157 11.05 -26.75 4.02
N LEU A 158 11.39 -25.49 3.70
CA LEU A 158 10.83 -24.79 2.54
C LEU A 158 11.13 -25.53 1.23
N LYS A 159 12.38 -25.95 1.02
CA LYS A 159 12.77 -26.73 -0.14
C LYS A 159 11.95 -28.02 -0.24
N LYS A 160 11.84 -28.78 0.85
CA LYS A 160 11.03 -30.01 0.92
C LYS A 160 9.57 -29.77 0.53
N GLU A 161 8.97 -28.67 0.94
CA GLU A 161 7.58 -28.36 0.60
C GLU A 161 7.43 -27.89 -0.86
N LEU A 162 8.40 -27.17 -1.40
CA LEU A 162 8.44 -26.77 -2.83
C LEU A 162 8.62 -27.99 -3.74
N ASP A 163 9.46 -28.96 -3.36
CA ASP A 163 9.69 -30.22 -4.11
C ASP A 163 8.40 -31.07 -4.22
N LYS A 164 7.42 -30.85 -3.32
CA LYS A 164 6.06 -31.46 -3.43
C LYS A 164 5.16 -30.80 -4.48
N GLY A 165 5.64 -29.75 -5.16
CA GLY A 165 4.87 -29.01 -6.16
C GLY A 165 3.84 -28.03 -5.58
N LEU A 166 3.97 -27.65 -4.28
CA LEU A 166 3.10 -26.65 -3.66
C LEU A 166 3.39 -25.25 -4.20
N SER A 167 2.40 -24.36 -4.16
CA SER A 167 2.65 -22.94 -4.40
C SER A 167 3.60 -22.38 -3.35
N PHE A 168 4.40 -21.37 -3.71
CA PHE A 168 5.34 -20.75 -2.77
C PHE A 168 4.67 -20.28 -1.46
N PRO A 169 3.50 -19.60 -1.47
CA PRO A 169 2.82 -19.22 -0.23
C PRO A 169 2.49 -20.42 0.67
N LYS A 170 1.99 -21.54 0.08
CA LYS A 170 1.63 -22.73 0.85
C LYS A 170 2.86 -23.50 1.35
N ALA A 171 3.90 -23.58 0.54
CA ALA A 171 5.19 -24.17 0.95
C ALA A 171 5.82 -23.37 2.09
N ARG A 172 5.79 -22.03 2.00
CA ARG A 172 6.28 -21.11 3.05
C ARG A 172 5.50 -21.28 4.36
N GLU A 173 4.17 -21.33 4.29
CA GLU A 173 3.30 -21.58 5.45
C GLU A 173 3.68 -22.91 6.16
N ASN A 174 3.72 -24.00 5.41
CA ASN A 174 4.04 -25.33 5.94
C ASN A 174 5.46 -25.38 6.54
N ALA A 175 6.44 -24.78 5.87
CA ALA A 175 7.81 -24.72 6.34
C ALA A 175 7.95 -23.91 7.63
N LEU A 176 7.26 -22.79 7.75
CA LEU A 176 7.21 -21.96 8.95
C LEU A 176 6.61 -22.73 10.13
N LEU A 177 5.43 -23.34 9.95
CA LEU A 177 4.77 -24.13 10.97
C LEU A 177 5.66 -25.28 11.44
N GLY A 178 6.29 -25.99 10.49
CA GLY A 178 7.24 -27.06 10.80
C GLY A 178 8.47 -26.57 11.56
N TYR A 179 9.03 -25.42 11.17
CA TYR A 179 10.20 -24.84 11.83
C TYR A 179 9.88 -24.37 13.26
N ILE A 180 8.79 -23.64 13.44
CA ILE A 180 8.36 -23.14 14.74
C ILE A 180 8.07 -24.32 15.69
N LYS A 181 7.34 -25.35 15.20
CA LYS A 181 7.06 -26.56 15.97
C LYS A 181 8.34 -27.26 16.45
N ASN A 182 9.34 -27.37 15.57
CA ASN A 182 10.61 -28.03 15.91
C ASN A 182 11.51 -27.19 16.83
N SER A 183 11.32 -25.88 16.87
CA SER A 183 12.12 -24.94 17.67
C SER A 183 11.47 -24.62 19.02
N SER A 184 10.16 -24.86 19.19
CA SER A 184 9.46 -24.67 20.45
C SER A 184 9.61 -25.89 21.33
N ASN A 185 10.26 -25.74 22.47
CA ASN A 185 10.23 -26.74 23.58
C ASN A 185 8.89 -26.75 24.30
N ASP A 186 7.91 -26.00 23.84
CA ASP A 186 6.63 -25.74 24.51
C ASP A 186 5.61 -26.82 24.14
N ILE A 187 5.17 -27.58 25.14
CA ILE A 187 4.17 -28.65 25.04
C ILE A 187 2.79 -28.08 24.56
N LYS A 188 2.58 -26.76 24.60
CA LYS A 188 1.33 -26.06 24.27
C LYS A 188 1.38 -25.31 22.92
N PHE A 189 2.18 -25.75 21.97
CA PHE A 189 2.21 -25.13 20.64
C PHE A 189 0.86 -25.31 19.92
N ASP A 190 0.11 -24.21 19.80
CA ASP A 190 -1.16 -24.18 19.08
C ASP A 190 -0.94 -23.97 17.57
N ILE A 191 -0.84 -25.09 16.85
CA ILE A 191 -0.69 -25.10 15.38
C ILE A 191 -1.84 -24.34 14.72
N GLY A 192 -3.07 -24.46 15.22
CA GLY A 192 -4.24 -23.80 14.64
C GLY A 192 -4.13 -22.29 14.69
N LYS A 193 -3.71 -21.72 15.82
CA LYS A 193 -3.47 -20.28 15.99
C LYS A 193 -2.43 -19.77 15.00
N TYR A 194 -1.28 -20.45 14.88
CA TYR A 194 -0.22 -20.03 13.95
C TYR A 194 -0.63 -20.17 12.48
N THR A 195 -1.37 -21.22 12.11
CA THR A 195 -1.89 -21.41 10.75
C THR A 195 -2.77 -20.23 10.35
N ASN A 196 -3.72 -19.86 11.20
CA ASN A 196 -4.61 -18.71 10.95
C ASN A 196 -3.82 -17.40 10.82
N ILE A 197 -2.80 -17.19 11.67
CA ILE A 197 -1.96 -15.99 11.61
C ILE A 197 -1.19 -15.91 10.30
N ILE A 198 -0.55 -17.00 9.86
CA ILE A 198 0.33 -17.02 8.69
C ILE A 198 -0.46 -16.95 7.37
N SER A 199 -1.69 -17.47 7.33
CA SER A 199 -2.53 -17.49 6.13
C SER A 199 -3.39 -16.24 5.93
N SER A 200 -3.55 -15.43 6.97
CA SER A 200 -4.43 -14.25 6.93
C SER A 200 -3.81 -13.09 6.13
N PRO A 201 -4.56 -12.47 5.21
CA PRO A 201 -3.97 -11.52 4.25
C PRO A 201 -3.33 -10.27 4.86
N ASN A 202 -3.95 -9.68 5.91
CA ASN A 202 -3.37 -8.49 6.54
C ASN A 202 -2.17 -8.85 7.42
N ASN A 203 -2.18 -10.03 8.06
CA ASN A 203 -1.02 -10.53 8.80
C ASN A 203 0.16 -10.77 7.85
N ILE A 204 -0.08 -11.31 6.65
CA ILE A 204 0.97 -11.47 5.63
C ILE A 204 1.62 -10.12 5.31
N LEU A 205 0.81 -9.07 5.05
CA LEU A 205 1.33 -7.72 4.81
C LEU A 205 2.07 -7.17 6.03
N GLY A 206 1.50 -7.33 7.23
CA GLY A 206 2.14 -6.93 8.50
C GLY A 206 3.51 -7.58 8.69
N ILE A 207 3.64 -8.88 8.42
CA ILE A 207 4.91 -9.62 8.47
C ILE A 207 5.91 -9.05 7.45
N GLU A 208 5.47 -8.74 6.23
CA GLU A 208 6.36 -8.16 5.22
C GLU A 208 6.78 -6.72 5.59
N TYR A 209 5.91 -5.91 6.22
CA TYR A 209 6.31 -4.59 6.77
C TYR A 209 7.39 -4.75 7.85
N LEU A 210 7.22 -5.70 8.76
CA LEU A 210 8.20 -5.96 9.83
C LEU A 210 9.55 -6.43 9.25
N LYS A 211 9.55 -7.29 8.23
CA LYS A 211 10.76 -7.68 7.48
C LYS A 211 11.45 -6.47 6.86
N ALA A 212 10.68 -5.60 6.20
CA ALA A 212 11.22 -4.41 5.55
C ALA A 212 11.79 -3.41 6.56
N LEU A 213 11.10 -3.17 7.70
CA LEU A 213 11.63 -2.34 8.80
C LEU A 213 12.99 -2.86 9.29
N LYS A 214 13.12 -4.18 9.44
CA LYS A 214 14.39 -4.81 9.84
C LYS A 214 15.47 -4.66 8.76
N LYS A 215 15.12 -4.91 7.49
CA LYS A 215 16.02 -4.74 6.33
C LYS A 215 16.65 -3.35 6.28
N TYR A 216 15.85 -2.31 6.54
CA TYR A 216 16.30 -0.92 6.51
C TYR A 216 16.82 -0.43 7.86
N GLN A 217 16.96 -1.29 8.87
CA GLN A 217 17.37 -0.92 10.24
C GLN A 217 16.58 0.31 10.74
N SER A 218 15.27 0.32 10.47
CA SER A 218 14.40 1.45 10.71
C SER A 218 14.13 1.66 12.19
N ASN A 219 14.13 2.93 12.64
CA ASN A 219 13.72 3.32 13.99
C ASN A 219 12.20 3.43 14.16
N ILE A 220 11.43 3.24 13.09
CA ILE A 220 9.96 3.30 13.10
C ILE A 220 9.41 2.17 13.96
N LYS A 221 8.58 2.51 14.96
CA LYS A 221 7.97 1.54 15.87
C LYS A 221 6.69 0.97 15.27
N PRO A 222 6.64 -0.34 14.94
CA PRO A 222 5.44 -0.94 14.40
C PRO A 222 4.38 -1.16 15.49
N ILE A 223 3.13 -0.88 15.16
CA ILE A 223 1.94 -1.23 15.95
C ILE A 223 0.92 -1.92 15.04
N CYS A 224 0.17 -2.86 15.56
CA CYS A 224 -0.95 -3.45 14.85
C CYS A 224 -2.27 -3.13 15.56
N ILE A 225 -3.30 -2.87 14.77
CA ILE A 225 -4.67 -2.69 15.23
C ILE A 225 -5.45 -3.92 14.78
N GLU A 226 -6.07 -4.60 15.72
CA GLU A 226 -6.90 -5.76 15.41
C GLU A 226 -8.12 -5.31 14.60
N ARG A 227 -8.38 -6.03 13.52
CA ARG A 227 -9.52 -5.76 12.66
C ARG A 227 -10.79 -6.22 13.35
N THR A 228 -11.70 -5.30 13.51
CA THR A 228 -13.06 -5.56 14.01
C THR A 228 -14.02 -5.65 12.83
N GLY A 229 -14.95 -6.61 12.88
CA GLY A 229 -15.95 -6.78 11.82
C GLY A 229 -15.73 -8.03 10.97
N THR A 230 -16.19 -8.00 9.74
CA THR A 230 -16.20 -9.13 8.81
C THR A 230 -14.82 -9.53 8.32
N ASN A 231 -14.64 -10.81 8.01
CA ASN A 231 -13.42 -11.33 7.37
C ASN A 231 -13.14 -10.56 6.07
N TYR A 232 -11.85 -10.39 5.74
CA TYR A 232 -11.37 -9.59 4.60
C TYR A 232 -12.03 -9.93 3.26
N ASN A 233 -12.37 -11.19 3.03
CA ASN A 233 -13.00 -11.69 1.80
C ASN A 233 -14.51 -11.87 1.91
N SER A 234 -15.15 -11.49 3.04
CA SER A 234 -16.59 -11.65 3.19
C SER A 234 -17.33 -10.46 2.57
N THR A 235 -18.47 -10.74 1.97
CA THR A 235 -19.46 -9.75 1.56
C THR A 235 -20.38 -9.36 2.73
N ASP A 236 -20.17 -9.95 3.91
CA ASP A 236 -20.98 -9.69 5.10
C ASP A 236 -20.76 -8.29 5.66
N ILE A 237 -21.78 -7.74 6.25
CA ILE A 237 -21.80 -6.41 6.89
C ILE A 237 -22.05 -6.63 8.38
N SER A 238 -21.12 -6.17 9.24
CA SER A 238 -21.34 -6.17 10.69
C SER A 238 -22.02 -4.87 11.14
N THR A 239 -23.13 -5.03 11.83
CA THR A 239 -23.88 -3.92 12.43
C THR A 239 -23.40 -3.61 13.86
N LYS A 240 -23.74 -2.46 14.39
CA LYS A 240 -23.34 -1.94 15.72
C LYS A 240 -23.49 -2.92 16.89
N ASN A 241 -24.43 -3.86 16.81
CA ASN A 241 -24.75 -4.77 17.93
C ASN A 241 -23.60 -5.75 18.28
N SER A 242 -22.58 -5.88 17.41
CA SER A 242 -21.44 -6.80 17.62
C SER A 242 -20.30 -6.19 18.44
N PHE A 243 -20.33 -4.89 18.81
CA PHE A 243 -19.16 -4.14 19.29
C PHE A 243 -19.45 -3.24 20.51
N ALA A 244 -20.14 -3.76 21.51
CA ALA A 244 -20.78 -2.97 22.59
C ALA A 244 -19.83 -2.08 23.44
N ASN A 245 -18.50 -2.27 23.41
CA ASN A 245 -17.59 -1.65 24.40
C ASN A 245 -16.53 -0.68 23.84
N ASP A 246 -16.47 -0.40 22.54
CA ASP A 246 -15.47 0.53 21.98
C ASP A 246 -16.09 1.90 21.62
N SER A 247 -15.60 2.96 22.26
CA SER A 247 -16.09 4.33 22.08
C SER A 247 -15.91 4.86 20.65
N ILE A 248 -14.95 4.32 19.87
CA ILE A 248 -14.71 4.69 18.47
C ILE A 248 -15.77 4.01 17.59
N ILE A 249 -15.97 2.70 17.77
CA ILE A 249 -16.94 1.91 16.99
C ILE A 249 -18.36 2.42 17.20
N ASN A 250 -18.70 2.89 18.42
CA ASN A 250 -20.03 3.44 18.71
C ASN A 250 -20.38 4.69 17.88
N LYS A 251 -19.40 5.35 17.26
CA LYS A 251 -19.61 6.47 16.34
C LYS A 251 -19.87 6.04 14.90
N LEU A 252 -19.55 4.78 14.55
CA LEU A 252 -19.72 4.25 13.20
C LEU A 252 -21.10 3.61 13.04
N THR A 253 -21.68 3.70 11.86
CA THR A 253 -22.99 3.08 11.55
C THR A 253 -22.87 1.58 11.35
N ALA A 254 -21.94 1.16 10.49
CA ALA A 254 -21.62 -0.24 10.24
C ALA A 254 -20.16 -0.36 9.73
N ILE A 255 -19.62 -1.56 9.79
CA ILE A 255 -18.30 -1.88 9.22
C ILE A 255 -18.46 -2.97 8.16
N GLY A 256 -18.11 -2.62 6.92
CA GLY A 256 -18.06 -3.55 5.80
C GLY A 256 -16.64 -3.63 5.23
N SER A 257 -16.35 -4.70 4.49
CA SER A 257 -15.08 -4.81 3.76
C SER A 257 -15.08 -3.93 2.50
N ALA A 258 -13.91 -3.49 2.04
CA ALA A 258 -13.78 -2.79 0.77
C ALA A 258 -14.35 -3.63 -0.42
N THR A 259 -14.26 -4.95 -0.34
CA THR A 259 -14.83 -5.87 -1.33
C THR A 259 -16.35 -5.80 -1.33
N ALA A 260 -17.00 -5.84 -0.16
CA ALA A 260 -18.45 -5.70 -0.04
C ALA A 260 -18.94 -4.36 -0.64
N ILE A 261 -18.22 -3.26 -0.34
CA ILE A 261 -18.58 -1.94 -0.87
C ILE A 261 -18.46 -1.90 -2.40
N ARG A 262 -17.40 -2.47 -2.99
CA ARG A 262 -17.25 -2.52 -4.45
C ARG A 262 -18.35 -3.36 -5.12
N GLU A 263 -18.76 -4.46 -4.52
CA GLU A 263 -19.90 -5.25 -5.02
C GLU A 263 -21.22 -4.46 -4.95
N LEU A 264 -21.45 -3.72 -3.85
CA LEU A 264 -22.63 -2.84 -3.74
C LEU A 264 -22.62 -1.73 -4.81
N ILE A 265 -21.45 -1.19 -5.17
CA ILE A 265 -21.31 -0.20 -6.27
C ILE A 265 -21.71 -0.84 -7.60
N LYS A 266 -21.22 -2.06 -7.91
CA LYS A 266 -21.61 -2.79 -9.12
C LYS A 266 -23.09 -3.08 -9.19
N LEU A 267 -23.70 -3.40 -8.04
CA LEU A 267 -25.15 -3.62 -7.91
C LEU A 267 -25.95 -2.32 -7.86
N LYS A 268 -25.33 -1.15 -7.93
CA LYS A 268 -25.94 0.18 -7.82
C LYS A 268 -26.75 0.38 -6.52
N ASN A 269 -26.35 -0.31 -5.45
CA ASN A 269 -26.97 -0.20 -4.12
C ASN A 269 -26.27 0.86 -3.26
N TYR A 270 -26.44 2.13 -3.61
CA TYR A 270 -25.72 3.25 -2.98
C TYR A 270 -26.25 3.58 -1.58
N GLU A 271 -27.52 3.33 -1.29
CA GLU A 271 -28.10 3.57 0.04
C GLU A 271 -27.39 2.76 1.13
N THR A 272 -27.12 1.48 0.87
CA THR A 272 -26.39 0.64 1.83
C THR A 272 -24.94 1.13 2.03
N ILE A 273 -24.29 1.68 0.99
CA ILE A 273 -22.92 2.18 1.07
C ILE A 273 -22.82 3.37 2.03
N LYS A 274 -23.84 4.20 2.13
CA LYS A 274 -23.89 5.37 3.01
C LYS A 274 -23.56 5.03 4.47
N ASP A 275 -23.97 3.86 4.93
CA ASP A 275 -23.72 3.40 6.29
C ASP A 275 -22.32 2.77 6.49
N LEU A 276 -21.65 2.39 5.40
CA LEU A 276 -20.38 1.66 5.42
C LEU A 276 -19.16 2.58 5.29
N VAL A 277 -19.35 3.80 4.83
CA VAL A 277 -18.29 4.79 4.62
C VAL A 277 -18.56 6.07 5.41
N PRO A 278 -17.53 6.85 5.76
CA PRO A 278 -17.73 8.19 6.32
C PRO A 278 -18.53 9.08 5.35
N SER A 279 -19.31 10.02 5.88
CA SER A 279 -20.16 10.92 5.08
C SER A 279 -19.38 11.68 4.00
N SER A 280 -18.16 12.15 4.32
CA SER A 280 -17.25 12.78 3.36
C SER A 280 -16.85 11.84 2.22
N SER A 281 -16.51 10.59 2.55
CA SER A 281 -16.19 9.57 1.55
C SER A 281 -17.39 9.23 0.67
N TYR A 282 -18.59 9.18 1.25
CA TYR A 282 -19.82 8.94 0.49
C TYR A 282 -20.08 10.06 -0.53
N SER A 283 -19.99 11.33 -0.11
CA SER A 283 -20.18 12.48 -1.01
C SER A 283 -19.22 12.40 -2.21
N ILE A 284 -17.92 12.20 -1.95
CA ILE A 284 -16.91 12.11 -3.03
C ILE A 284 -17.20 10.91 -3.95
N LEU A 285 -17.65 9.78 -3.40
CA LEU A 285 -18.00 8.61 -4.21
C LEU A 285 -19.18 8.91 -5.15
N ILE A 286 -20.21 9.60 -4.65
CA ILE A 286 -21.36 10.00 -5.46
C ILE A 286 -20.96 11.02 -6.53
N ASP A 287 -20.07 11.98 -6.20
CA ASP A 287 -19.52 12.91 -7.20
C ASP A 287 -18.81 12.12 -8.32
N CYS A 288 -17.93 11.17 -7.98
CA CYS A 288 -17.25 10.32 -8.97
C CYS A 288 -18.22 9.48 -9.82
N LEU A 289 -19.34 9.03 -9.24
CA LEU A 289 -20.39 8.32 -9.99
C LEU A 289 -21.06 9.24 -11.00
N ASN A 290 -21.45 10.43 -10.57
CA ASN A 290 -22.11 11.42 -11.43
C ASN A 290 -21.20 11.89 -12.56
N ASP A 291 -19.90 11.98 -12.30
CA ASP A 291 -18.88 12.37 -13.28
C ASP A 291 -18.45 11.22 -14.19
N GLY A 292 -18.96 9.98 -13.98
CA GLY A 292 -18.59 8.79 -14.77
C GLY A 292 -17.13 8.35 -14.59
N CYS A 293 -16.53 8.64 -13.43
CA CYS A 293 -15.12 8.36 -13.10
C CYS A 293 -14.93 7.09 -12.23
N ILE A 294 -15.93 6.23 -12.16
CA ILE A 294 -15.85 4.94 -11.44
C ILE A 294 -15.24 3.87 -12.35
N VAL A 295 -14.23 3.16 -11.85
CA VAL A 295 -13.61 2.02 -12.54
C VAL A 295 -13.81 0.77 -11.65
N PRO A 296 -14.90 0.01 -11.86
CA PRO A 296 -15.37 -0.98 -10.90
C PRO A 296 -14.42 -2.17 -10.72
N ASP A 297 -13.79 -2.62 -11.79
CA ASP A 297 -12.83 -3.72 -11.78
C ASP A 297 -11.99 -3.79 -13.07
N LEU A 298 -11.18 -4.83 -13.20
CA LEU A 298 -10.28 -5.03 -14.33
C LEU A 298 -11.02 -5.36 -15.65
N ASN A 299 -12.28 -5.81 -15.59
CA ASN A 299 -13.06 -6.18 -16.79
C ASN A 299 -13.33 -4.97 -17.70
N VAL A 300 -13.25 -3.75 -17.15
CA VAL A 300 -13.33 -2.53 -17.93
C VAL A 300 -12.25 -2.49 -19.04
N PHE A 301 -11.09 -3.08 -18.80
CA PHE A 301 -9.94 -3.13 -19.74
C PHE A 301 -9.83 -4.49 -20.46
N GLU A 302 -10.88 -5.27 -20.49
CA GLU A 302 -10.88 -6.63 -21.06
C GLU A 302 -10.41 -6.67 -22.51
N LYS A 303 -10.90 -5.77 -23.35
CA LYS A 303 -10.54 -5.71 -24.77
C LYS A 303 -9.07 -5.35 -24.98
N GLU A 304 -8.57 -4.37 -24.23
CA GLU A 304 -7.17 -3.92 -24.26
C GLU A 304 -6.24 -5.04 -23.80
N ILE A 305 -6.58 -5.72 -22.70
CA ILE A 305 -5.80 -6.85 -22.16
C ILE A 305 -5.71 -7.97 -23.20
N PHE A 306 -6.84 -8.41 -23.77
CA PHE A 306 -6.83 -9.47 -24.78
C PHE A 306 -6.12 -9.05 -26.07
N TYR A 307 -6.28 -7.80 -26.50
CA TYR A 307 -5.53 -7.26 -27.63
C TYR A 307 -4.02 -7.39 -27.40
N ILE A 308 -3.55 -6.93 -26.23
CA ILE A 308 -2.12 -6.96 -25.87
C ILE A 308 -1.61 -8.41 -25.79
N LEU A 309 -2.29 -9.28 -25.05
CA LEU A 309 -1.86 -10.67 -24.87
C LEU A 309 -1.86 -11.46 -26.20
N ARG A 310 -2.81 -11.19 -27.10
CA ARG A 310 -2.84 -11.81 -28.45
C ARG A 310 -1.72 -11.29 -29.32
N LYS A 311 -1.36 -10.02 -29.22
CA LYS A 311 -0.25 -9.39 -29.95
C LYS A 311 1.12 -9.88 -29.46
N MET A 312 1.32 -9.99 -28.15
CA MET A 312 2.61 -10.38 -27.56
C MET A 312 3.06 -11.77 -28.03
N ALA A 313 4.36 -11.92 -28.35
CA ALA A 313 5.01 -13.21 -28.50
C ALA A 313 5.08 -13.96 -27.15
N VAL A 314 5.29 -15.26 -27.19
CA VAL A 314 5.39 -16.08 -25.94
C VAL A 314 6.57 -15.61 -25.09
N GLU A 315 7.67 -15.24 -25.72
CA GLU A 315 8.88 -14.72 -25.07
C GLU A 315 8.63 -13.38 -24.37
N GLU A 316 7.77 -12.53 -24.94
CA GLU A 316 7.35 -11.26 -24.33
C GLU A 316 6.46 -11.52 -23.10
N ILE A 317 5.53 -12.47 -23.20
CA ILE A 317 4.72 -12.91 -22.05
C ILE A 317 5.61 -13.50 -20.94
N ALA A 318 6.63 -14.29 -21.31
CA ALA A 318 7.60 -14.84 -20.36
C ALA A 318 8.40 -13.76 -19.63
N ASN A 319 8.53 -12.56 -20.24
CA ASN A 319 9.20 -11.40 -19.66
C ASN A 319 8.34 -10.57 -18.69
N LEU A 320 7.04 -10.85 -18.62
CA LEU A 320 6.16 -10.23 -17.62
C LEU A 320 6.55 -10.69 -16.21
N PRO A 321 6.51 -9.78 -15.21
CA PRO A 321 6.71 -10.17 -13.82
C PRO A 321 5.73 -11.28 -13.41
N ASP A 322 6.09 -12.06 -12.41
CA ASP A 322 5.29 -13.18 -11.91
C ASP A 322 5.06 -14.35 -12.91
N VAL A 323 5.54 -14.28 -14.15
CA VAL A 323 5.49 -15.37 -15.12
C VAL A 323 6.72 -16.26 -14.99
N SER A 324 6.50 -17.56 -14.82
CA SER A 324 7.55 -18.58 -14.67
C SER A 324 7.03 -19.98 -15.05
N GLU A 325 7.94 -20.91 -15.27
CA GLU A 325 7.67 -22.36 -15.37
C GLU A 325 6.64 -22.76 -16.46
N GLY A 326 6.70 -22.11 -17.62
CA GLY A 326 5.81 -22.46 -18.76
C GLY A 326 4.42 -21.81 -18.67
N LEU A 327 4.19 -20.91 -17.71
CA LEU A 327 2.90 -20.19 -17.57
C LEU A 327 2.61 -19.33 -18.82
N GLU A 328 3.63 -18.83 -19.50
CA GLU A 328 3.55 -18.05 -20.75
C GLU A 328 2.76 -18.78 -21.84
N PHE A 329 2.96 -20.09 -21.99
CA PHE A 329 2.22 -20.89 -22.97
C PHE A 329 0.73 -21.02 -22.60
N SER A 330 0.44 -21.20 -21.30
CA SER A 330 -0.93 -21.28 -20.79
C SER A 330 -1.66 -19.95 -20.98
N ILE A 331 -1.00 -18.82 -20.68
CA ILE A 331 -1.53 -17.47 -20.89
C ILE A 331 -1.82 -17.25 -22.38
N LYS A 332 -0.86 -17.55 -23.27
CA LYS A 332 -1.01 -17.36 -24.71
C LYS A 332 -2.17 -18.19 -25.28
N LYS A 333 -2.25 -19.47 -24.88
CA LYS A 333 -3.34 -20.37 -25.27
C LYS A 333 -4.69 -19.84 -24.79
N ALA A 334 -4.81 -19.45 -23.52
CA ALA A 334 -6.04 -18.94 -22.95
C ALA A 334 -6.47 -17.61 -23.62
N ALA A 335 -5.54 -16.67 -23.85
CA ALA A 335 -5.82 -15.40 -24.53
C ALA A 335 -6.39 -15.58 -25.95
N ASN A 336 -6.00 -16.67 -26.65
CA ASN A 336 -6.53 -16.99 -27.97
C ASN A 336 -7.85 -17.76 -27.94
N SER A 337 -8.18 -18.42 -26.81
CA SER A 337 -9.35 -19.30 -26.69
C SER A 337 -10.55 -18.64 -26.00
N TYR A 338 -10.31 -17.60 -25.19
CA TYR A 338 -11.32 -16.91 -24.39
C TYR A 338 -11.31 -15.42 -24.70
N ASN A 339 -12.42 -14.75 -24.40
CA ASN A 339 -12.61 -13.32 -24.65
C ASN A 339 -13.15 -12.57 -23.44
N ASN A 340 -13.18 -13.20 -22.28
CA ASN A 340 -13.48 -12.55 -21.00
C ASN A 340 -12.47 -12.96 -19.92
N ILE A 341 -12.24 -12.06 -18.98
CA ILE A 341 -11.21 -12.23 -17.94
C ILE A 341 -11.55 -13.35 -16.97
N ASP A 342 -12.82 -13.55 -16.62
CA ASP A 342 -13.22 -14.55 -15.64
C ASP A 342 -12.95 -15.98 -16.15
N ASP A 343 -13.31 -16.29 -17.41
CA ASP A 343 -13.01 -17.56 -18.03
C ASP A 343 -11.50 -17.75 -18.21
N PHE A 344 -10.78 -16.71 -18.64
CA PHE A 344 -9.33 -16.74 -18.73
C PHE A 344 -8.69 -17.09 -17.37
N LEU A 345 -9.09 -16.41 -16.30
CA LEU A 345 -8.56 -16.64 -14.95
C LEU A 345 -8.89 -18.06 -14.47
N ASN A 346 -10.12 -18.54 -14.73
CA ASN A 346 -10.55 -19.88 -14.31
C ASN A 346 -9.74 -21.00 -14.99
N ILE A 347 -9.38 -20.85 -16.27
CA ILE A 347 -8.65 -21.87 -17.02
C ILE A 347 -7.13 -21.85 -16.74
N VAL A 348 -6.55 -20.66 -16.51
CA VAL A 348 -5.11 -20.51 -16.23
C VAL A 348 -4.78 -20.79 -14.76
N LYS A 349 -5.76 -20.58 -13.86
CA LYS A 349 -5.61 -20.82 -12.43
C LYS A 349 -5.20 -22.26 -12.14
N SER A 350 -4.24 -22.42 -11.25
CA SER A 350 -3.78 -23.73 -10.77
C SER A 350 -3.41 -23.68 -9.29
N LYS A 351 -3.02 -24.82 -8.71
CA LYS A 351 -2.49 -24.85 -7.33
C LYS A 351 -1.25 -23.96 -7.16
N ARG A 352 -0.47 -23.73 -8.23
CA ARG A 352 0.73 -22.88 -8.22
C ARG A 352 0.44 -21.41 -8.50
N TYR A 353 -0.60 -21.10 -9.30
CA TYR A 353 -0.90 -19.76 -9.77
C TYR A 353 -2.23 -19.28 -9.21
N THR A 354 -2.18 -18.42 -8.20
CA THR A 354 -3.36 -17.84 -7.57
C THR A 354 -4.00 -16.78 -8.48
N VAL A 355 -5.30 -16.56 -8.32
CA VAL A 355 -6.05 -15.55 -9.08
C VAL A 355 -5.39 -14.17 -8.97
N THR A 356 -5.00 -13.75 -7.77
CA THR A 356 -4.35 -12.43 -7.56
C THR A 356 -3.00 -12.31 -8.30
N ARG A 357 -2.24 -13.41 -8.42
CA ARG A 357 -1.01 -13.43 -9.23
C ARG A 357 -1.33 -13.26 -10.71
N LEU A 358 -2.34 -13.96 -11.21
CA LEU A 358 -2.77 -13.85 -12.61
C LEU A 358 -3.32 -12.47 -12.93
N GLN A 359 -4.11 -11.87 -12.04
CA GLN A 359 -4.60 -10.50 -12.18
C GLN A 359 -3.44 -9.49 -12.27
N ARG A 360 -2.38 -9.64 -11.44
CA ARG A 360 -1.19 -8.80 -11.59
C ARG A 360 -0.49 -8.99 -12.93
N ILE A 361 -0.41 -10.23 -13.44
CA ILE A 361 0.17 -10.49 -14.77
C ILE A 361 -0.64 -9.77 -15.86
N LEU A 362 -1.97 -9.77 -15.79
CA LEU A 362 -2.81 -9.01 -16.70
C LEU A 362 -2.54 -7.51 -16.62
N LEU A 363 -2.37 -6.97 -15.41
CA LEU A 363 -1.99 -5.57 -15.23
C LEU A 363 -0.57 -5.28 -15.73
N TYR A 364 0.38 -6.16 -15.53
CA TYR A 364 1.73 -5.97 -16.07
C TYR A 364 1.71 -5.89 -17.60
N ALA A 365 0.93 -6.74 -18.26
CA ALA A 365 0.75 -6.65 -19.71
C ALA A 365 0.07 -5.32 -20.11
N LEU A 366 -1.02 -4.95 -19.45
CA LEU A 366 -1.78 -3.73 -19.73
C LEU A 366 -0.94 -2.46 -19.53
N LEU A 367 -0.08 -2.43 -18.50
CA LEU A 367 0.74 -1.27 -18.11
C LEU A 367 2.16 -1.32 -18.69
N ASP A 368 2.43 -2.26 -19.59
CA ASP A 368 3.77 -2.43 -20.19
C ASP A 368 4.88 -2.49 -19.13
N ILE A 369 4.67 -3.33 -18.10
CA ILE A 369 5.63 -3.54 -17.00
C ILE A 369 6.34 -4.88 -17.19
N SER A 370 7.65 -4.83 -17.30
CA SER A 370 8.54 -5.98 -17.49
C SER A 370 9.24 -6.40 -16.19
N LYS A 371 9.89 -7.57 -16.21
CA LYS A 371 10.80 -8.01 -15.12
C LYS A 371 11.89 -6.98 -14.85
N LYS A 372 12.42 -6.31 -15.90
CA LYS A 372 13.45 -5.27 -15.76
C LYS A 372 12.94 -4.05 -14.97
N ASP A 373 11.66 -3.68 -15.12
CA ASP A 373 11.08 -2.56 -14.38
C ASP A 373 10.97 -2.89 -12.89
N ILE A 374 10.61 -4.13 -12.55
CA ILE A 374 10.59 -4.58 -11.14
C ILE A 374 11.99 -4.65 -10.55
N GLU A 375 12.99 -5.13 -11.32
CA GLU A 375 14.39 -5.12 -10.90
C GLU A 375 14.91 -3.69 -10.70
N LEU A 376 14.55 -2.76 -11.59
CA LEU A 376 14.85 -1.34 -11.46
C LEU A 376 14.31 -0.79 -10.13
N SER A 377 13.04 -1.02 -9.82
CA SER A 377 12.42 -0.53 -8.58
C SER A 377 13.12 -1.07 -7.32
N LYS A 378 13.60 -2.32 -7.34
CA LYS A 378 14.36 -2.91 -6.24
C LYS A 378 15.73 -2.27 -6.06
N ARG A 379 16.41 -1.94 -7.19
CA ARG A 379 17.76 -1.35 -7.21
C ARG A 379 17.77 0.10 -6.73
N ILE A 380 16.69 0.86 -6.93
CA ILE A 380 16.58 2.24 -6.48
C ILE A 380 16.61 2.28 -4.95
N GLU A 381 17.69 2.82 -4.38
CA GLU A 381 17.84 2.95 -2.92
C GLU A 381 16.99 4.08 -2.34
N LYS A 382 16.95 5.22 -3.02
CA LYS A 382 16.15 6.41 -2.64
C LYS A 382 15.09 6.70 -3.71
N PRO A 383 13.90 6.09 -3.60
CA PRO A 383 12.80 6.40 -4.51
C PRO A 383 12.34 7.85 -4.32
N TYR A 384 11.69 8.39 -5.34
CA TYR A 384 11.02 9.69 -5.17
C TYR A 384 9.83 9.57 -4.21
N VAL A 385 9.48 10.71 -3.61
CA VAL A 385 8.30 10.87 -2.75
C VAL A 385 7.31 11.77 -3.48
N ARG A 386 6.26 11.19 -4.05
CA ARG A 386 5.22 11.93 -4.75
C ARG A 386 4.12 12.35 -3.79
N ILE A 387 3.96 13.65 -3.60
CA ILE A 387 2.91 14.24 -2.77
C ILE A 387 1.63 14.34 -3.58
N LEU A 388 0.56 13.65 -3.16
CA LEU A 388 -0.76 13.76 -3.77
C LEU A 388 -1.59 14.87 -3.11
N GLY A 389 -1.49 15.03 -1.80
CA GLY A 389 -2.23 16.05 -1.10
C GLY A 389 -1.79 16.25 0.35
N PHE A 390 -2.18 17.37 0.91
CA PHE A 390 -1.94 17.72 2.32
C PHE A 390 -2.95 18.75 2.86
N ASN A 391 -3.11 18.78 4.18
CA ASN A 391 -3.72 19.87 4.92
C ASN A 391 -2.63 20.81 5.49
N GLU A 392 -2.99 21.80 6.33
CA GLU A 392 -2.02 22.73 6.93
C GLU A 392 -0.94 22.03 7.78
N ASN A 393 -1.27 20.94 8.46
CA ASN A 393 -0.30 20.15 9.21
C ASN A 393 0.63 19.36 8.26
N GLY A 394 0.06 18.75 7.23
CA GLY A 394 0.84 18.04 6.20
C GLY A 394 1.79 18.98 5.46
N LYS A 395 1.39 20.23 5.21
CA LYS A 395 2.28 21.25 4.64
C LYS A 395 3.51 21.50 5.51
N LYS A 396 3.34 21.53 6.85
CA LYS A 396 4.49 21.66 7.79
C LYS A 396 5.42 20.45 7.69
N LEU A 397 4.84 19.22 7.60
CA LEU A 397 5.61 17.99 7.41
C LEU A 397 6.42 18.02 6.11
N VAL A 398 5.81 18.42 4.99
CA VAL A 398 6.51 18.54 3.69
C VAL A 398 7.68 19.51 3.79
N SER A 399 7.49 20.66 4.45
CA SER A 399 8.56 21.64 4.68
C SER A 399 9.67 21.07 5.55
N GLN A 400 9.33 20.34 6.62
CA GLN A 400 10.30 19.69 7.51
C GLN A 400 11.11 18.61 6.78
N ILE A 401 10.46 17.77 5.95
CA ILE A 401 11.14 16.77 5.13
C ILE A 401 12.13 17.46 4.18
N ALA A 402 11.69 18.50 3.47
CA ALA A 402 12.53 19.20 2.51
C ALA A 402 13.77 19.87 3.16
N LEU A 403 13.63 20.36 4.39
CA LEU A 403 14.73 20.99 5.14
C LEU A 403 15.72 19.97 5.72
N ASN A 404 15.20 18.89 6.31
CA ASN A 404 16.03 17.92 7.03
C ASN A 404 16.64 16.86 6.10
N HIS A 405 16.01 16.62 4.96
CA HIS A 405 16.36 15.57 4.01
C HIS A 405 16.39 16.11 2.57
N PRO A 406 17.29 17.07 2.24
CA PRO A 406 17.36 17.68 0.91
C PRO A 406 17.76 16.69 -0.20
N GLU A 407 18.29 15.54 0.17
CA GLU A 407 18.63 14.45 -0.74
C GLU A 407 17.42 13.67 -1.26
N ILE A 408 16.22 13.86 -0.66
CA ILE A 408 14.98 13.19 -1.10
C ILE A 408 14.41 13.94 -2.31
N THR A 409 14.10 13.20 -3.34
CA THR A 409 13.39 13.73 -4.50
C THR A 409 11.90 13.86 -4.18
N LEU A 410 11.46 15.06 -3.74
CA LEU A 410 10.05 15.37 -3.51
C LEU A 410 9.38 15.81 -4.81
N ILE A 411 8.34 15.09 -5.25
CA ILE A 411 7.55 15.46 -6.43
C ILE A 411 6.30 16.19 -5.97
N THR A 412 6.32 17.51 -6.12
CA THR A 412 5.18 18.41 -5.90
C THR A 412 4.62 19.00 -7.19
N SER A 413 5.36 18.84 -8.31
CA SER A 413 4.95 19.23 -9.66
C SER A 413 5.51 18.21 -10.64
N VAL A 414 4.62 17.54 -11.34
CA VAL A 414 4.98 16.54 -12.35
C VAL A 414 5.83 17.16 -13.46
N LYS A 415 5.39 18.29 -14.02
CA LYS A 415 6.12 18.99 -15.07
C LYS A 415 7.55 19.34 -14.63
N LYS A 416 7.69 19.97 -13.43
CA LYS A 416 9.02 20.32 -12.93
C LYS A 416 9.92 19.10 -12.75
N PHE A 417 9.40 17.99 -12.24
CA PHE A 417 10.16 16.75 -12.07
C PHE A 417 10.65 16.21 -13.41
N VAL A 418 9.77 16.09 -14.40
CA VAL A 418 10.11 15.57 -15.73
C VAL A 418 11.14 16.46 -16.44
N ASP A 419 11.00 17.78 -16.34
CA ASP A 419 11.87 18.74 -17.02
C ASP A 419 13.27 18.87 -16.35
N SER A 420 13.38 18.67 -15.04
CA SER A 420 14.60 19.01 -14.28
C SER A 420 15.33 17.82 -13.63
N ASN A 421 14.72 16.63 -13.53
CA ASN A 421 15.36 15.49 -12.89
C ASN A 421 16.37 14.83 -13.84
N SER A 422 17.62 14.67 -13.39
CA SER A 422 18.69 14.02 -14.16
C SER A 422 18.81 12.52 -13.90
N ASN A 423 18.15 11.99 -12.88
CA ASN A 423 18.20 10.56 -12.55
C ASN A 423 17.30 9.75 -13.49
N LYS A 424 17.90 9.07 -14.45
CA LYS A 424 17.17 8.26 -15.45
C LYS A 424 16.35 7.14 -14.84
N ASP A 425 16.82 6.49 -13.78
CA ASP A 425 16.10 5.40 -13.11
C ASP A 425 14.80 5.92 -12.48
N LEU A 426 14.84 7.08 -11.82
CA LEU A 426 13.65 7.73 -11.28
C LEU A 426 12.70 8.21 -12.37
N GLN A 427 13.22 8.72 -13.49
CA GLN A 427 12.40 9.12 -14.65
C GLN A 427 11.66 7.92 -15.26
N ILE A 428 12.35 6.78 -15.48
CA ILE A 428 11.74 5.55 -16.00
C ILE A 428 10.64 5.06 -15.05
N MET A 429 10.94 4.99 -13.76
CA MET A 429 9.96 4.56 -12.75
C MET A 429 8.73 5.49 -12.73
N PHE A 430 8.93 6.81 -12.77
CA PHE A 430 7.86 7.78 -12.75
C PHE A 430 7.02 7.78 -14.04
N ALA A 431 7.64 7.53 -15.18
CA ALA A 431 6.93 7.37 -16.44
C ALA A 431 5.90 6.23 -16.40
N LYS A 432 6.19 5.15 -15.65
CA LYS A 432 5.21 4.07 -15.43
C LYS A 432 4.01 4.53 -14.56
N ASP A 433 4.22 5.41 -13.57
CA ASP A 433 3.11 6.00 -12.79
C ASP A 433 2.19 6.86 -13.68
N VAL A 434 2.80 7.69 -14.53
CA VAL A 434 2.04 8.55 -15.47
C VAL A 434 1.27 7.68 -16.46
N PHE A 435 1.94 6.71 -17.09
CA PHE A 435 1.31 5.79 -18.02
C PHE A 435 0.18 4.98 -17.38
N ALA A 436 0.38 4.50 -16.14
CA ALA A 436 -0.66 3.80 -15.41
C ALA A 436 -1.91 4.69 -15.19
N THR A 437 -1.72 5.98 -14.96
CA THR A 437 -2.83 6.92 -14.83
C THR A 437 -3.55 7.14 -16.17
N ASP A 438 -2.80 7.26 -17.27
CA ASP A 438 -3.38 7.42 -18.59
C ASP A 438 -4.19 6.19 -18.98
N VAL A 439 -3.67 4.99 -18.75
CA VAL A 439 -4.41 3.74 -18.96
C VAL A 439 -5.66 3.67 -18.07
N TYR A 440 -5.54 4.00 -16.78
CA TYR A 440 -6.69 3.99 -15.87
C TYR A 440 -7.83 4.89 -16.33
N SER A 441 -7.50 6.05 -16.90
CA SER A 441 -8.48 7.02 -17.40
C SER A 441 -9.30 6.52 -18.61
N LEU A 442 -8.80 5.49 -19.34
CA LEU A 442 -9.58 4.82 -20.40
C LEU A 442 -10.79 4.06 -19.83
N GLY A 443 -10.76 3.72 -18.55
CA GLY A 443 -11.86 3.04 -17.86
C GLY A 443 -12.99 3.97 -17.41
N PHE A 444 -12.90 5.28 -17.61
CA PHE A 444 -13.98 6.22 -17.30
C PHE A 444 -15.11 6.10 -18.33
N GLU A 445 -16.36 6.16 -17.85
CA GLU A 445 -17.54 6.15 -18.74
C GLU A 445 -17.56 7.37 -19.67
N ASN A 446 -17.18 8.53 -19.14
CA ASN A 446 -17.04 9.76 -19.92
C ASN A 446 -15.64 9.83 -20.52
N ASN A 447 -15.53 10.05 -21.83
CA ASN A 447 -14.24 10.14 -22.52
C ASN A 447 -13.29 11.10 -21.81
N SER A 448 -12.30 10.54 -21.13
CA SER A 448 -11.25 11.31 -20.46
C SER A 448 -10.07 11.53 -21.38
N LEU A 449 -9.58 12.75 -21.40
CA LEU A 449 -8.30 13.05 -22.05
C LEU A 449 -7.15 12.56 -21.19
N GLY A 450 -6.14 11.92 -21.75
CA GLY A 450 -4.91 11.52 -21.08
C GLY A 450 -4.15 12.70 -20.44
N ASN A 451 -2.97 12.42 -19.90
CA ASN A 451 -2.10 13.38 -19.20
C ASN A 451 -2.71 13.96 -17.90
N LEU A 452 -3.53 13.17 -17.20
CA LEU A 452 -4.16 13.63 -15.95
C LEU A 452 -3.13 14.00 -14.88
N ASP A 453 -1.98 13.35 -14.87
CA ASP A 453 -0.88 13.66 -13.95
C ASP A 453 -0.27 15.04 -14.14
N PHE A 454 -0.32 15.58 -15.36
CA PHE A 454 0.15 16.94 -15.68
C PHE A 454 -0.94 18.00 -15.46
N LYS A 455 -2.22 17.60 -15.47
CA LYS A 455 -3.37 18.50 -15.31
C LYS A 455 -3.76 18.66 -13.85
N ASN A 456 -3.68 17.58 -13.06
CA ASN A 456 -4.06 17.59 -11.67
C ASN A 456 -2.85 17.95 -10.79
N GLY A 457 -3.00 19.01 -10.01
CA GLY A 457 -2.03 19.43 -9.01
C GLY A 457 -2.20 18.70 -7.67
N ILE A 458 -1.39 19.09 -6.69
CA ILE A 458 -1.52 18.64 -5.31
C ILE A 458 -2.84 19.13 -4.72
N ILE A 459 -3.56 18.24 -4.04
CA ILE A 459 -4.76 18.59 -3.29
C ILE A 459 -4.37 19.32 -2.01
N LYS A 460 -4.79 20.56 -1.90
CA LYS A 460 -4.61 21.40 -0.70
C LYS A 460 -5.94 21.46 0.04
N TYR A 461 -6.05 20.65 1.10
CA TYR A 461 -7.25 20.63 1.92
C TYR A 461 -7.18 21.69 3.02
N LYS A 462 -8.17 22.57 3.06
CA LYS A 462 -8.37 23.53 4.14
C LYS A 462 -9.56 23.05 4.96
N LYS A 463 -9.34 22.79 6.24
CA LYS A 463 -10.38 22.40 7.18
C LYS A 463 -11.22 23.62 7.56
#